data_0c5e12d78d678c7ae79c3fb4799b768b
#
_entry.id   0c5e12d78d678c7ae79c3fb4799b768b
#
_cell.length_a   1.000
_cell.length_b   1.000
_cell.length_c   1.000
_cell.angle_alpha   90.00
_cell.angle_beta   90.00
_cell.angle_gamma   90.00
#
_symmetry.space_group_name_H-M   'P 1'
#
loop_
_entity.id
_entity.type
_entity.pdbx_description
1 polymer ?
#
loop_
_entity_poly.entity_id
_entity_poly.type
_entity_poly.pdbx_seq_one_letter_code
_entity_poly.pdbx_strand_id
1 'polypeptide(L)'
;QAYLEYFESILENLDAFHEMDTYGHLDYIVRYGPNKNQFYSYEKYRNILDAILKKLTDTNVGLEINTGGYHYGLGEPNPCTDIIRRYKELGGEIITIGADAHTPDKIGYAFDRAAQVLKECGFEYYTVFKDRKPNFVKL
;
A
#
# COMPACT_ATOMS: atom_id res chain seq x y z
N GLN A 1 -17.65 2.15 10.28
CA GLN A 1 -18.06 3.32 9.49
C GLN A 1 -16.86 4.23 9.18
N ALA A 2 -16.05 4.62 10.17
CA ALA A 2 -14.89 5.52 9.96
C ALA A 2 -13.89 5.01 8.89
N TYR A 3 -13.64 3.71 8.81
CA TYR A 3 -12.76 3.17 7.77
C TYR A 3 -13.36 3.28 6.37
N LEU A 4 -14.67 3.11 6.24
CA LEU A 4 -15.33 3.29 4.94
C LEU A 4 -15.25 4.75 4.49
N GLU A 5 -15.57 5.69 5.35
CA GLU A 5 -15.48 7.14 5.07
C GLU A 5 -14.03 7.55 4.68
N TYR A 6 -13.04 6.95 5.35
CA TYR A 6 -11.64 7.16 5.01
C TYR A 6 -11.32 6.66 3.58
N PHE A 7 -11.77 5.45 3.22
CA PHE A 7 -11.54 4.92 1.88
C PHE A 7 -12.31 5.69 0.80
N GLU A 8 -13.52 6.12 1.10
CA GLU A 8 -14.30 6.99 0.20
C GLU A 8 -13.57 8.31 -0.07
N SER A 9 -12.98 8.93 0.97
CA SER A 9 -12.18 10.14 0.82
C SER A 9 -10.92 9.94 -0.04
N ILE A 10 -10.30 8.75 0.03
CA ILE A 10 -9.17 8.42 -0.86
C ILE A 10 -9.62 8.42 -2.31
N LEU A 11 -10.74 7.77 -2.61
CA LEU A 11 -11.25 7.69 -3.98
C LEU A 11 -11.60 9.07 -4.53
N GLU A 12 -12.28 9.90 -3.72
CA GLU A 12 -12.59 11.30 -4.07
C GLU A 12 -11.31 12.11 -4.35
N ASN A 13 -10.28 11.96 -3.51
CA ASN A 13 -9.00 12.64 -3.69
C ASN A 13 -8.30 12.19 -4.98
N LEU A 14 -8.33 10.90 -5.31
CA LEU A 14 -7.75 10.38 -6.55
C LEU A 14 -8.51 10.85 -7.79
N ASP A 15 -9.84 11.02 -7.70
CA ASP A 15 -10.65 11.60 -8.76
C ASP A 15 -10.30 13.08 -9.00
N ALA A 16 -10.05 13.82 -7.92
CA ALA A 16 -9.69 15.24 -8.01
C ALA A 16 -8.24 15.45 -8.43
N PHE A 17 -7.31 14.59 -8.01
CA PHE A 17 -5.88 14.72 -8.27
C PHE A 17 -5.19 13.36 -8.26
N HIS A 18 -4.52 13.02 -9.35
CA HIS A 18 -3.78 11.76 -9.51
C HIS A 18 -2.40 11.96 -10.16
N GLU A 19 -1.89 13.18 -10.21
CA GLU A 19 -0.54 13.48 -10.72
C GLU A 19 0.55 13.20 -9.67
N MET A 20 0.55 11.97 -9.17
CA MET A 20 1.52 11.45 -8.20
C MET A 20 2.15 10.15 -8.72
N ASP A 21 3.30 9.79 -8.19
CA ASP A 21 4.05 8.61 -8.64
C ASP A 21 3.62 7.35 -7.90
N THR A 22 3.36 7.46 -6.60
CA THR A 22 2.94 6.33 -5.76
C THR A 22 2.01 6.79 -4.65
N TYR A 23 1.10 5.91 -4.21
CA TYR A 23 0.22 6.14 -3.07
C TYR A 23 0.75 5.41 -1.84
N GLY A 24 1.03 6.17 -0.78
CA GLY A 24 1.65 5.68 0.46
C GLY A 24 0.65 5.02 1.41
N HIS A 25 1.08 3.94 2.10
CA HIS A 25 0.41 3.28 3.24
C HIS A 25 -1.13 3.36 3.21
N LEU A 26 -1.75 2.89 2.14
CA LEU A 26 -3.15 3.12 1.76
C LEU A 26 -4.16 2.91 2.90
N ASP A 27 -3.99 1.89 3.73
CA ASP A 27 -4.89 1.57 4.84
C ASP A 27 -4.34 2.01 6.23
N TYR A 28 -3.47 3.03 6.25
CA TYR A 28 -2.76 3.41 7.47
C TYR A 28 -3.67 3.81 8.65
N ILE A 29 -4.92 4.20 8.39
CA ILE A 29 -5.91 4.49 9.43
C ILE A 29 -6.05 3.35 10.45
N VAL A 30 -5.79 2.12 10.01
CA VAL A 30 -5.85 0.92 10.84
C VAL A 30 -4.85 0.96 12.01
N ARG A 31 -3.74 1.72 11.86
CA ARG A 31 -2.75 1.91 12.93
C ARG A 31 -3.33 2.59 14.17
N TYR A 32 -4.33 3.46 13.99
CA TYR A 32 -4.84 4.40 14.99
C TYR A 32 -6.23 4.04 15.51
N GLY A 33 -6.90 3.07 14.92
CA GLY A 33 -8.16 2.57 15.42
C GLY A 33 -8.01 1.87 16.78
N PRO A 34 -9.03 1.96 17.68
CA PRO A 34 -8.94 1.37 19.02
C PRO A 34 -8.74 -0.15 19.01
N ASN A 35 -9.21 -0.80 17.97
CA ASN A 35 -9.10 -2.25 17.77
C ASN A 35 -8.07 -2.62 16.68
N LYS A 36 -7.34 -1.64 16.16
CA LYS A 36 -6.39 -1.82 15.05
C LYS A 36 -7.02 -2.65 13.93
N ASN A 37 -6.35 -3.74 13.51
CA ASN A 37 -6.83 -4.63 12.45
C ASN A 37 -7.65 -5.83 12.95
N GLN A 38 -8.08 -5.86 14.22
CA GLN A 38 -8.83 -6.99 14.78
C GLN A 38 -10.13 -7.27 14.02
N PHE A 39 -10.84 -6.20 13.58
CA PHE A 39 -12.10 -6.29 12.84
C PHE A 39 -11.98 -5.74 11.42
N TYR A 40 -10.76 -5.62 10.94
CA TYR A 40 -10.43 -5.11 9.62
C TYR A 40 -9.97 -6.25 8.70
N SER A 41 -10.45 -6.23 7.47
CA SER A 41 -9.93 -7.09 6.41
C SER A 41 -10.24 -6.46 5.05
N TYR A 42 -9.45 -6.78 4.03
CA TYR A 42 -9.74 -6.40 2.65
C TYR A 42 -11.16 -6.80 2.23
N GLU A 43 -11.56 -8.04 2.54
CA GLU A 43 -12.87 -8.57 2.11
C GLU A 43 -14.05 -7.73 2.63
N LYS A 44 -13.94 -7.21 3.85
CA LYS A 44 -14.97 -6.35 4.44
C LYS A 44 -15.19 -5.05 3.68
N TYR A 45 -14.15 -4.51 3.05
CA TYR A 45 -14.17 -3.24 2.32
C TYR A 45 -13.87 -3.41 0.83
N ARG A 46 -14.02 -4.62 0.32
CA ARG A 46 -13.61 -5.02 -1.03
C ARG A 46 -14.08 -4.06 -2.12
N ASN A 47 -15.36 -3.68 -2.11
CA ASN A 47 -15.91 -2.85 -3.18
C ASN A 47 -15.19 -1.51 -3.32
N ILE A 48 -14.98 -0.81 -2.20
CA ILE A 48 -14.30 0.49 -2.22
C ILE A 48 -12.80 0.34 -2.46
N LEU A 49 -12.17 -0.68 -1.88
CA LEU A 49 -10.75 -0.95 -2.09
C LEU A 49 -10.46 -1.34 -3.54
N ASP A 50 -11.27 -2.19 -4.17
CA ASP A 50 -11.14 -2.52 -5.58
C ASP A 50 -11.28 -1.28 -6.48
N ALA A 51 -12.22 -0.38 -6.15
CA ALA A 51 -12.39 0.88 -6.88
C ALA A 51 -11.14 1.77 -6.77
N ILE A 52 -10.55 1.88 -5.58
CA ILE A 52 -9.30 2.62 -5.36
C ILE A 52 -8.16 1.99 -6.15
N LEU A 53 -7.95 0.68 -6.02
CA LEU A 53 -6.86 -0.03 -6.69
C LEU A 53 -6.98 0.06 -8.21
N LYS A 54 -8.20 -0.06 -8.73
CA LYS A 54 -8.48 0.12 -10.15
C LYS A 54 -8.16 1.55 -10.61
N LYS A 55 -8.52 2.55 -9.81
CA LYS A 55 -8.17 3.95 -10.09
C LYS A 55 -6.67 4.16 -10.17
N LEU A 56 -5.90 3.57 -9.24
CA LEU A 56 -4.44 3.63 -9.26
C LEU A 56 -3.88 3.02 -10.55
N THR A 57 -4.33 1.84 -10.94
CA THR A 57 -3.87 1.18 -12.17
C THR A 57 -4.26 1.96 -13.43
N ASP A 58 -5.50 2.46 -13.52
CA ASP A 58 -6.01 3.21 -14.66
C ASP A 58 -5.29 4.57 -14.84
N THR A 59 -4.80 5.17 -13.76
CA THR A 59 -4.08 6.46 -13.77
C THR A 59 -2.55 6.31 -13.69
N ASN A 60 -2.05 5.08 -13.73
CA ASN A 60 -0.62 4.76 -13.67
C ASN A 60 0.07 5.28 -12.39
N VAL A 61 -0.67 5.29 -11.27
CA VAL A 61 -0.14 5.58 -9.94
C VAL A 61 0.25 4.27 -9.27
N GLY A 62 1.46 4.21 -8.73
CA GLY A 62 1.95 3.05 -7.99
C GLY A 62 1.32 2.91 -6.61
N LEU A 63 1.51 1.75 -6.01
CA LEU A 63 1.18 1.48 -4.61
C LEU A 63 2.46 1.34 -3.81
N GLU A 64 2.47 1.80 -2.56
CA GLU A 64 3.56 1.53 -1.62
C GLU A 64 3.20 0.36 -0.71
N ILE A 65 4.13 -0.59 -0.52
CA ILE A 65 4.14 -1.46 0.64
C ILE A 65 4.96 -0.79 1.74
N ASN A 66 4.31 -0.48 2.87
CA ASN A 66 4.92 0.25 3.98
C ASN A 66 5.12 -0.67 5.18
N THR A 67 6.36 -0.82 5.61
CA THR A 67 6.72 -1.72 6.72
C THR A 67 6.39 -1.15 8.10
N GLY A 68 5.98 0.11 8.17
CA GLY A 68 5.51 0.74 9.40
C GLY A 68 4.36 -0.03 10.07
N GLY A 69 3.52 -0.73 9.30
CA GLY A 69 2.47 -1.59 9.84
C GLY A 69 2.98 -2.61 10.84
N TYR A 70 4.13 -3.22 10.56
CA TYR A 70 4.78 -4.15 11.50
C TYR A 70 5.23 -3.46 12.79
N HIS A 71 5.80 -2.27 12.65
CA HIS A 71 6.24 -1.46 13.80
C HIS A 71 5.05 -1.05 14.69
N TYR A 72 3.89 -0.79 14.10
CA TYR A 72 2.66 -0.48 14.83
C TYR A 72 1.95 -1.71 15.39
N GLY A 73 2.51 -2.90 15.23
CA GLY A 73 2.00 -4.13 15.82
C GLY A 73 0.80 -4.73 15.10
N LEU A 74 0.63 -4.43 13.81
CA LEU A 74 -0.44 -5.01 13.01
C LEU A 74 -0.16 -6.46 12.57
N GLY A 75 1.11 -6.89 12.59
CA GLY A 75 1.53 -8.15 11.99
C GLY A 75 1.47 -8.16 10.46
N GLU A 76 1.09 -7.03 9.87
CA GLU A 76 0.91 -6.79 8.44
C GLU A 76 1.60 -5.50 8.03
N PRO A 77 1.97 -5.33 6.75
CA PRO A 77 2.36 -4.02 6.23
C PRO A 77 1.12 -3.12 6.06
N ASN A 78 1.34 -1.88 5.62
CA ASN A 78 0.28 -1.01 5.11
C ASN A 78 0.51 -0.74 3.61
N PRO A 79 -0.44 -1.07 2.72
CA PRO A 79 -1.67 -1.80 3.06
C PRO A 79 -1.40 -3.27 3.40
N CYS A 80 -2.43 -3.93 3.96
CA CYS A 80 -2.33 -5.35 4.31
C CYS A 80 -2.06 -6.23 3.07
N THR A 81 -1.51 -7.40 3.29
CA THR A 81 -1.07 -8.33 2.24
C THR A 81 -2.16 -8.64 1.21
N ASP A 82 -3.42 -8.78 1.62
CA ASP A 82 -4.52 -9.06 0.69
C ASP A 82 -4.78 -7.91 -0.29
N ILE A 83 -4.62 -6.67 0.14
CA ILE A 83 -4.72 -5.50 -0.75
C ILE A 83 -3.58 -5.50 -1.77
N ILE A 84 -2.36 -5.79 -1.35
CA ILE A 84 -1.17 -5.87 -2.24
C ILE A 84 -1.38 -6.97 -3.28
N ARG A 85 -1.86 -8.14 -2.86
CA ARG A 85 -2.18 -9.25 -3.76
C ARG A 85 -3.25 -8.83 -4.77
N ARG A 86 -4.31 -8.18 -4.30
CA ARG A 86 -5.39 -7.70 -5.16
C ARG A 86 -4.91 -6.65 -6.17
N TYR A 87 -4.04 -5.74 -5.75
CA TYR A 87 -3.42 -4.78 -6.66
C TYR A 87 -2.69 -5.48 -7.82
N LYS A 88 -1.91 -6.53 -7.52
CA LYS A 88 -1.25 -7.33 -8.55
C LYS A 88 -2.26 -8.04 -9.47
N GLU A 89 -3.30 -8.64 -8.93
CA GLU A 89 -4.37 -9.29 -9.70
C GLU A 89 -5.08 -8.33 -10.66
N LEU A 90 -5.27 -7.08 -10.26
CA LEU A 90 -5.89 -6.03 -11.08
C LEU A 90 -4.93 -5.41 -12.11
N GLY A 91 -3.72 -5.93 -12.25
CA GLY A 91 -2.72 -5.49 -13.24
C GLY A 91 -1.73 -4.47 -12.71
N GLY A 92 -1.68 -4.21 -11.39
CA GLY A 92 -0.69 -3.32 -10.77
C GLY A 92 0.73 -3.88 -10.91
N GLU A 93 1.64 -3.02 -11.38
CA GLU A 93 3.05 -3.37 -11.61
C GLU A 93 4.01 -2.47 -10.82
N ILE A 94 3.59 -1.24 -10.53
CA ILE A 94 4.41 -0.24 -9.83
C ILE A 94 4.18 -0.38 -8.34
N ILE A 95 5.16 -0.93 -7.62
CA ILE A 95 5.11 -1.09 -6.17
C ILE A 95 6.41 -0.62 -5.53
N THR A 96 6.32 0.37 -4.65
CA THR A 96 7.47 0.90 -3.91
C THR A 96 7.52 0.30 -2.51
N ILE A 97 8.70 0.31 -1.87
CA ILE A 97 8.88 -0.14 -0.50
C ILE A 97 9.23 1.07 0.37
N GLY A 98 8.48 1.31 1.44
CA GLY A 98 8.71 2.36 2.39
C GLY A 98 8.66 1.87 3.83
N ALA A 99 9.32 2.59 4.75
CA ALA A 99 9.32 2.30 6.19
C ALA A 99 8.57 3.34 7.02
N ASP A 100 8.24 4.50 6.44
CA ASP A 100 7.66 5.63 7.17
C ASP A 100 8.50 5.99 8.41
N ALA A 101 9.84 5.98 8.23
CA ALA A 101 10.79 6.13 9.31
C ALA A 101 10.81 7.56 9.86
N HIS A 102 10.56 7.71 11.16
CA HIS A 102 10.64 8.98 11.89
C HIS A 102 11.90 9.05 12.76
N THR A 103 12.67 7.97 12.85
CA THR A 103 13.94 7.86 13.56
C THR A 103 14.97 7.08 12.74
N PRO A 104 16.27 7.34 12.89
CA PRO A 104 17.31 6.69 12.08
C PRO A 104 17.32 5.17 12.15
N ASP A 105 16.96 4.58 13.28
CA ASP A 105 16.91 3.13 13.49
C ASP A 105 15.77 2.44 12.74
N LYS A 106 14.81 3.21 12.20
CA LYS A 106 13.68 2.69 11.40
C LYS A 106 13.90 2.78 9.89
N ILE A 107 14.97 3.41 9.44
CA ILE A 107 15.32 3.48 8.02
C ILE A 107 15.58 2.07 7.49
N GLY A 108 14.84 1.65 6.45
CA GLY A 108 14.94 0.30 5.90
C GLY A 108 14.37 -0.82 6.79
N TYR A 109 13.63 -0.46 7.85
CA TYR A 109 13.06 -1.43 8.78
C TYR A 109 12.20 -2.48 8.06
N ALA A 110 12.52 -3.76 8.29
CA ALA A 110 11.79 -4.92 7.76
C ALA A 110 11.63 -4.94 6.22
N PHE A 111 12.56 -4.35 5.45
CA PHE A 111 12.50 -4.37 3.98
C PHE A 111 12.64 -5.77 3.39
N ASP A 112 13.40 -6.65 4.02
CA ASP A 112 13.49 -8.07 3.68
C ASP A 112 12.14 -8.77 3.80
N ARG A 113 11.38 -8.46 4.84
CA ARG A 113 10.02 -8.97 5.05
C ARG A 113 9.04 -8.43 3.98
N ALA A 114 9.16 -7.15 3.63
CA ALA A 114 8.38 -6.56 2.53
C ALA A 114 8.68 -7.25 1.20
N ALA A 115 9.96 -7.49 0.88
CA ALA A 115 10.36 -8.20 -0.33
C ALA A 115 9.77 -9.61 -0.38
N GLN A 116 9.74 -10.32 0.76
CA GLN A 116 9.13 -11.65 0.85
C GLN A 116 7.62 -11.60 0.56
N VAL A 117 6.90 -10.65 1.15
CA VAL A 117 5.46 -10.45 0.90
C VAL A 117 5.20 -10.14 -0.57
N LEU A 118 6.00 -9.30 -1.20
CA LEU A 118 5.86 -8.97 -2.63
C LEU A 118 6.04 -10.21 -3.51
N LYS A 119 7.05 -11.05 -3.24
CA LYS A 119 7.25 -12.32 -3.96
C LYS A 119 6.04 -13.26 -3.81
N GLU A 120 5.51 -13.39 -2.60
CA GLU A 120 4.32 -14.20 -2.32
C GLU A 120 3.06 -13.67 -3.03
N CYS A 121 2.97 -12.37 -3.27
CA CYS A 121 1.90 -11.73 -4.03
C CYS A 121 2.10 -11.80 -5.56
N GLY A 122 3.23 -12.34 -6.05
CA GLY A 122 3.50 -12.53 -7.46
C GLY A 122 4.29 -11.41 -8.12
N PHE A 123 4.89 -10.50 -7.36
CA PHE A 123 5.80 -9.49 -7.89
C PHE A 123 7.20 -10.10 -8.13
N GLU A 124 7.80 -9.77 -9.26
CA GLU A 124 9.19 -10.08 -9.56
C GLU A 124 10.11 -8.89 -9.35
N TYR A 125 9.55 -7.69 -9.33
CA TYR A 125 10.27 -6.42 -9.22
C TYR A 125 9.58 -5.51 -8.21
N TYR A 126 10.39 -4.67 -7.54
CA TYR A 126 9.88 -3.48 -6.88
C TYR A 126 10.33 -2.24 -7.66
N THR A 127 9.76 -1.08 -7.35
CA THR A 127 9.97 0.15 -8.11
C THR A 127 10.74 1.17 -7.30
N VAL A 128 11.72 1.80 -7.94
CA VAL A 128 12.42 2.99 -7.42
C VAL A 128 12.21 4.11 -8.43
N PHE A 129 11.69 5.25 -7.97
CA PHE A 129 11.53 6.43 -8.81
C PHE A 129 12.80 7.26 -8.85
N LYS A 130 13.19 7.68 -10.05
CA LYS A 130 14.24 8.65 -10.30
C LYS A 130 13.73 9.66 -11.35
N ASP A 131 13.77 10.93 -11.02
CA ASP A 131 13.25 12.01 -11.88
C ASP A 131 11.80 11.73 -12.34
N ARG A 132 10.96 11.26 -11.42
CA ARG A 132 9.58 10.83 -11.64
C ARG A 132 9.40 9.67 -12.64
N LYS A 133 10.46 8.93 -12.92
CA LYS A 133 10.43 7.76 -13.80
C LYS A 133 10.58 6.48 -12.98
N PRO A 134 9.70 5.49 -13.17
CA PRO A 134 9.81 4.21 -12.47
C PRO A 134 11.00 3.40 -13.02
N ASN A 135 11.83 2.89 -12.12
CA ASN A 135 12.89 1.93 -12.43
C ASN A 135 12.57 0.64 -11.69
N PHE A 136 12.51 -0.47 -12.39
CA PHE A 136 12.18 -1.77 -11.83
C PHE A 136 13.44 -2.48 -11.40
N VAL A 137 13.49 -2.88 -10.13
CA VAL A 137 14.60 -3.59 -9.51
C VAL A 137 14.13 -4.98 -9.12
N LYS A 138 14.89 -6.01 -9.49
CA LYS A 138 14.51 -7.38 -9.20
C LYS A 138 14.53 -7.68 -7.70
N LEU A 139 13.46 -8.34 -7.23
CA LEU A 139 13.32 -8.82 -5.85
C LEU A 139 14.24 -10.01 -5.54
#